data_be3733f3394a3efb94cb6de72e859654
#
_entry.id   be3733f3394a3efb94cb6de72e859654
#
_cell.length_a   1.000
_cell.length_b   1.000
_cell.length_c   1.000
_cell.angle_alpha   90.00
_cell.angle_beta   90.00
_cell.angle_gamma   90.00
#
_symmetry.space_group_name_H-M   'P 1'
#
loop_
_entity.id
_entity.type
_entity.pdbx_description
1 polymer ?
#
loop_
_entity_poly.entity_id
_entity_poly.type
_entity_poly.pdbx_seq_one_letter_code
_entity_poly.pdbx_strand_id
1 'polypeptide(L)'
;MRIEPLNGGPATERLVSRGRQQETWETSVVNAGGAGYYRVSYDDAAFARLAGRFDRLPAADQFGLLKDTLALGMAGRGPISAYLRLTAALPASADPIVWREQARTLAGLDGFYAPGAKRAAYRAWASDVLSPVLARVGFDARDGEPAADALLRETLLLALGQAGDPKVGAEARRRFAEAQTDLSRLAPGERRWVLIGA
;
A
#
# COMPACT_ATOMS: atom_id res chain seq x y z
N MET A 1 -16.09 -19.64 -2.75
CA MET A 1 -15.86 -18.49 -1.83
C MET A 1 -15.35 -19.04 -0.52
N ARG A 2 -14.18 -18.64 -0.11
CA ARG A 2 -13.60 -18.99 1.20
C ARG A 2 -13.90 -17.88 2.21
N ILE A 3 -14.34 -18.27 3.38
CA ILE A 3 -14.71 -17.37 4.48
C ILE A 3 -13.94 -17.81 5.71
N GLU A 4 -13.21 -16.88 6.31
CA GLU A 4 -12.38 -17.14 7.49
C GLU A 4 -12.86 -16.27 8.65
N PRO A 5 -13.32 -16.90 9.78
CA PRO A 5 -13.74 -16.18 10.96
C PRO A 5 -12.55 -15.47 11.63
N LEU A 6 -12.74 -14.21 12.06
CA LEU A 6 -11.71 -13.43 12.76
C LEU A 6 -11.38 -13.97 14.18
N ASN A 7 -12.19 -14.86 14.71
CA ASN A 7 -11.98 -15.48 16.02
C ASN A 7 -11.11 -16.75 15.97
N GLY A 8 -10.54 -17.10 14.80
CA GLY A 8 -9.70 -18.28 14.61
C GLY A 8 -10.46 -19.58 14.43
N GLY A 9 -11.77 -19.52 14.19
CA GLY A 9 -12.57 -20.69 13.82
C GLY A 9 -12.18 -21.25 12.46
N PRO A 10 -12.63 -22.47 12.10
CA PRO A 10 -12.33 -23.10 10.84
C PRO A 10 -12.86 -22.32 9.64
N ALA A 11 -12.05 -22.17 8.61
CA ALA A 11 -12.50 -21.58 7.36
C ALA A 11 -13.57 -22.45 6.70
N THR A 12 -14.59 -21.82 6.10
CA THR A 12 -15.63 -22.49 5.34
C THR A 12 -15.52 -22.16 3.85
N GLU A 13 -15.79 -23.16 3.01
CA GLU A 13 -15.83 -22.93 1.56
C GLU A 13 -17.28 -23.06 1.06
N ARG A 14 -17.68 -22.14 0.18
CA ARG A 14 -19.01 -22.10 -0.41
C ARG A 14 -18.98 -21.84 -1.89
N LEU A 15 -19.80 -22.54 -2.63
CA LEU A 15 -20.12 -22.21 -4.01
C LEU A 15 -21.16 -21.06 -4.02
N VAL A 16 -20.79 -19.93 -4.62
CA VAL A 16 -21.72 -18.79 -4.80
C VAL A 16 -22.25 -18.83 -6.22
N SER A 17 -23.57 -19.07 -6.36
CA SER A 17 -24.28 -18.97 -7.63
C SER A 17 -24.84 -17.55 -7.81
N ARG A 18 -25.37 -17.25 -9.02
CA ARG A 18 -26.07 -15.99 -9.27
C ARG A 18 -27.26 -15.84 -8.32
N GLY A 19 -27.37 -14.69 -7.68
CA GLY A 19 -28.48 -14.37 -6.78
C GLY A 19 -28.02 -13.67 -5.50
N ARG A 20 -28.98 -13.11 -4.76
CA ARG A 20 -28.73 -12.49 -3.46
C ARG A 20 -28.75 -13.59 -2.41
N GLN A 21 -27.63 -13.81 -1.74
CA GLN A 21 -27.57 -14.63 -0.54
C GLN A 21 -27.32 -13.70 0.65
N GLN A 22 -28.16 -13.81 1.68
CA GLN A 22 -28.00 -13.04 2.90
C GLN A 22 -27.61 -14.01 4.02
N GLU A 23 -26.42 -13.81 4.55
CA GLU A 23 -25.91 -14.57 5.68
C GLU A 23 -25.21 -13.62 6.65
N THR A 24 -25.38 -13.86 7.94
CA THR A 24 -24.74 -13.12 9.02
C THR A 24 -23.34 -13.66 9.28
N TRP A 25 -22.34 -13.07 8.64
CA TRP A 25 -20.94 -13.36 8.94
C TRP A 25 -20.31 -12.20 9.72
N GLU A 26 -20.80 -12.03 10.93
CA GLU A 26 -20.51 -10.83 11.72
C GLU A 26 -19.03 -10.54 11.99
N THR A 27 -18.15 -11.55 11.82
CA THR A 27 -16.73 -11.44 12.15
C THR A 27 -15.86 -12.30 11.23
N SER A 28 -15.99 -12.13 9.91
CA SER A 28 -15.26 -12.98 8.96
C SER A 28 -14.64 -12.18 7.81
N VAL A 29 -13.48 -12.66 7.33
CA VAL A 29 -12.90 -12.23 6.06
C VAL A 29 -13.53 -13.07 4.95
N VAL A 30 -14.20 -12.40 4.03
CA VAL A 30 -14.75 -13.02 2.82
C VAL A 30 -13.68 -12.99 1.74
N ASN A 31 -13.54 -14.07 0.97
CA ASN A 31 -12.47 -14.28 0.01
C ASN A 31 -11.07 -14.39 0.67
N ALA A 32 -11.02 -14.97 1.86
CA ALA A 32 -9.78 -15.15 2.60
C ALA A 32 -8.70 -15.84 1.73
N GLY A 33 -7.49 -15.29 1.78
CA GLY A 33 -6.37 -15.72 0.95
C GLY A 33 -6.49 -15.37 -0.54
N GLY A 34 -7.52 -14.61 -0.95
CA GLY A 34 -7.69 -14.20 -2.36
C GLY A 34 -8.07 -15.35 -3.31
N ALA A 35 -8.73 -16.41 -2.80
CA ALA A 35 -9.00 -17.65 -3.55
C ALA A 35 -10.00 -17.47 -4.72
N GLY A 36 -10.84 -16.41 -4.69
CA GLY A 36 -11.88 -16.19 -5.70
C GLY A 36 -11.64 -14.92 -6.51
N TYR A 37 -12.08 -14.94 -7.77
CA TYR A 37 -11.97 -13.80 -8.70
C TYR A 37 -13.23 -12.93 -8.65
N TYR A 38 -13.41 -12.17 -7.55
CA TYR A 38 -14.52 -11.22 -7.33
C TYR A 38 -14.11 -10.15 -6.33
N ARG A 39 -14.88 -9.08 -6.21
CA ARG A 39 -14.70 -8.01 -5.24
C ARG A 39 -15.68 -8.19 -4.09
N VAL A 40 -15.23 -7.88 -2.89
CA VAL A 40 -16.05 -7.93 -1.67
C VAL A 40 -16.36 -6.51 -1.20
N SER A 41 -17.63 -6.25 -0.96
CA SER A 41 -18.09 -5.05 -0.28
C SER A 41 -18.66 -5.45 1.08
N TYR A 42 -18.20 -4.79 2.11
CA TYR A 42 -18.71 -4.94 3.47
C TYR A 42 -19.66 -3.80 3.80
N ASP A 43 -20.65 -4.05 4.64
CA ASP A 43 -21.38 -2.96 5.28
C ASP A 43 -20.47 -2.21 6.27
N ASP A 44 -20.92 -1.04 6.74
CA ASP A 44 -20.10 -0.16 7.59
C ASP A 44 -19.69 -0.85 8.90
N ALA A 45 -20.55 -1.66 9.49
CA ALA A 45 -20.28 -2.35 10.74
C ALA A 45 -19.26 -3.48 10.56
N ALA A 46 -19.40 -4.30 9.52
CA ALA A 46 -18.45 -5.34 9.17
C ALA A 46 -17.08 -4.74 8.78
N PHE A 47 -17.09 -3.66 7.98
CA PHE A 47 -15.89 -2.94 7.61
C PHE A 47 -15.15 -2.38 8.83
N ALA A 48 -15.86 -1.75 9.77
CA ALA A 48 -15.27 -1.20 10.99
C ALA A 48 -14.60 -2.30 11.85
N ARG A 49 -15.23 -3.47 11.96
CA ARG A 49 -14.65 -4.62 12.67
C ARG A 49 -13.36 -5.14 12.00
N LEU A 50 -13.36 -5.26 10.68
CA LEU A 50 -12.17 -5.65 9.91
C LEU A 50 -11.05 -4.62 10.03
N ALA A 51 -11.38 -3.34 9.89
CA ALA A 51 -10.42 -2.24 10.03
C ALA A 51 -9.78 -2.20 11.43
N GLY A 52 -10.56 -2.49 12.49
CA GLY A 52 -10.06 -2.57 13.86
C GLY A 52 -9.10 -3.75 14.14
N ARG A 53 -8.97 -4.69 13.21
CA ARG A 53 -8.06 -5.84 13.30
C ARG A 53 -7.13 -5.96 12.08
N PHE A 54 -7.08 -4.93 11.27
CA PHE A 54 -6.41 -4.94 9.98
C PHE A 54 -4.93 -5.27 10.09
N ASP A 55 -4.26 -4.77 11.11
CA ASP A 55 -2.85 -5.03 11.45
C ASP A 55 -2.54 -6.50 11.73
N ARG A 56 -3.55 -7.28 12.14
CA ARG A 56 -3.43 -8.70 12.51
C ARG A 56 -3.87 -9.66 11.40
N LEU A 57 -4.43 -9.14 10.31
CA LEU A 57 -4.83 -9.98 9.18
C LEU A 57 -3.59 -10.54 8.47
N PRO A 58 -3.68 -11.76 7.90
CA PRO A 58 -2.67 -12.27 6.98
C PRO A 58 -2.41 -11.30 5.83
N ALA A 59 -1.18 -11.25 5.31
CA ALA A 59 -0.78 -10.32 4.24
C ALA A 59 -1.69 -10.40 3.00
N ALA A 60 -2.12 -11.61 2.62
CA ALA A 60 -3.04 -11.82 1.50
C ALA A 60 -4.41 -11.15 1.73
N ASP A 61 -4.91 -11.19 2.97
CA ASP A 61 -6.21 -10.58 3.33
C ASP A 61 -6.09 -9.07 3.48
N GLN A 62 -4.98 -8.56 4.03
CA GLN A 62 -4.67 -7.13 4.01
C GLN A 62 -4.65 -6.61 2.57
N PHE A 63 -3.95 -7.32 1.68
CA PHE A 63 -3.86 -6.98 0.26
C PHE A 63 -5.25 -7.00 -0.40
N GLY A 64 -6.03 -8.06 -0.18
CA GLY A 64 -7.38 -8.21 -0.72
C GLY A 64 -8.31 -7.08 -0.29
N LEU A 65 -8.34 -6.76 1.01
CA LEU A 65 -9.19 -5.70 1.56
C LEU A 65 -8.80 -4.30 1.02
N LEU A 66 -7.50 -4.01 0.91
CA LEU A 66 -7.00 -2.77 0.30
C LEU A 66 -7.40 -2.67 -1.17
N LYS A 67 -7.21 -3.74 -1.95
CA LYS A 67 -7.56 -3.76 -3.39
C LYS A 67 -9.06 -3.63 -3.63
N ASP A 68 -9.88 -4.30 -2.82
CA ASP A 68 -11.33 -4.22 -2.94
C ASP A 68 -11.85 -2.84 -2.56
N THR A 69 -11.37 -2.27 -1.45
CA THR A 69 -11.76 -0.93 -1.00
C THR A 69 -11.34 0.15 -2.00
N LEU A 70 -10.13 0.05 -2.57
CA LEU A 70 -9.68 0.95 -3.64
C LEU A 70 -10.59 0.84 -4.87
N ALA A 71 -10.82 -0.38 -5.35
CA ALA A 71 -11.61 -0.61 -6.57
C ALA A 71 -13.06 -0.13 -6.40
N LEU A 72 -13.67 -0.35 -5.25
CA LEU A 72 -15.02 0.13 -4.93
C LEU A 72 -15.06 1.66 -4.83
N GLY A 73 -14.03 2.27 -4.20
CA GLY A 73 -13.90 3.72 -4.14
C GLY A 73 -13.75 4.36 -5.53
N MET A 74 -12.90 3.81 -6.38
CA MET A 74 -12.71 4.28 -7.76
C MET A 74 -13.97 4.09 -8.63
N ALA A 75 -14.77 3.07 -8.33
CA ALA A 75 -16.06 2.82 -9.02
C ALA A 75 -17.23 3.65 -8.46
N GLY A 76 -17.00 4.53 -7.46
CA GLY A 76 -18.06 5.30 -6.79
C GLY A 76 -19.01 4.46 -5.94
N ARG A 77 -18.62 3.25 -5.55
CA ARG A 77 -19.41 2.32 -4.72
C ARG A 77 -19.06 2.36 -3.24
N GLY A 78 -18.20 3.27 -2.85
CA GLY A 78 -17.76 3.50 -1.49
C GLY A 78 -16.84 4.71 -1.41
N PRO A 79 -16.54 5.21 -0.20
CA PRO A 79 -15.66 6.36 -0.04
C PRO A 79 -14.19 5.95 -0.23
N ILE A 80 -13.44 6.65 -1.09
CA ILE A 80 -11.99 6.43 -1.26
C ILE A 80 -11.23 6.66 0.05
N SER A 81 -11.75 7.47 0.96
CA SER A 81 -11.18 7.67 2.30
C SER A 81 -11.11 6.40 3.14
N ALA A 82 -11.95 5.39 2.86
CA ALA A 82 -11.85 4.09 3.52
C ALA A 82 -10.54 3.38 3.15
N TYR A 83 -10.16 3.40 1.85
CA TYR A 83 -8.87 2.89 1.38
C TYR A 83 -7.70 3.64 2.03
N LEU A 84 -7.75 4.98 2.06
CA LEU A 84 -6.68 5.78 2.65
C LEU A 84 -6.51 5.49 4.15
N ARG A 85 -7.61 5.33 4.90
CA ARG A 85 -7.55 4.95 6.32
C ARG A 85 -6.94 3.56 6.53
N LEU A 86 -7.29 2.56 5.72
CA LEU A 86 -6.68 1.23 5.80
C LEU A 86 -5.18 1.28 5.49
N THR A 87 -4.78 2.04 4.47
CA THR A 87 -3.37 2.21 4.13
C THR A 87 -2.59 2.85 5.28
N ALA A 88 -3.15 3.88 5.93
CA ALA A 88 -2.54 4.50 7.10
C ALA A 88 -2.49 3.60 8.35
N ALA A 89 -3.40 2.62 8.44
CA ALA A 89 -3.42 1.64 9.53
C ALA A 89 -2.48 0.43 9.30
N LEU A 90 -1.89 0.31 8.11
CA LEU A 90 -0.96 -0.77 7.81
C LEU A 90 0.35 -0.56 8.58
N PRO A 91 0.79 -1.51 9.42
CA PRO A 91 2.01 -1.33 10.19
C PRO A 91 3.24 -1.30 9.28
N ALA A 92 4.23 -0.48 9.60
CA ALA A 92 5.47 -0.37 8.80
C ALA A 92 6.19 -1.72 8.62
N SER A 93 5.97 -2.66 9.54
CA SER A 93 6.49 -4.04 9.51
C SER A 93 5.66 -4.99 8.66
N ALA A 94 4.54 -4.56 8.05
CA ALA A 94 3.75 -5.40 7.17
C ALA A 94 4.55 -5.90 5.97
N ASP A 95 3.99 -6.91 5.29
CA ASP A 95 4.64 -7.58 4.17
C ASP A 95 5.16 -6.57 3.11
N PRO A 96 6.41 -6.67 2.68
CA PRO A 96 7.01 -5.77 1.69
C PRO A 96 6.24 -5.69 0.37
N ILE A 97 5.59 -6.78 -0.06
CA ILE A 97 4.80 -6.82 -1.30
C ILE A 97 3.54 -5.97 -1.14
N VAL A 98 2.89 -6.05 0.03
CA VAL A 98 1.72 -5.22 0.34
C VAL A 98 2.12 -3.74 0.31
N TRP A 99 3.17 -3.36 1.02
CA TRP A 99 3.65 -1.97 1.05
C TRP A 99 4.10 -1.45 -0.32
N ARG A 100 4.78 -2.29 -1.11
CA ARG A 100 5.19 -1.93 -2.47
C ARG A 100 3.99 -1.56 -3.33
N GLU A 101 2.92 -2.33 -3.26
CA GLU A 101 1.70 -2.02 -4.00
C GLU A 101 1.03 -0.73 -3.48
N GLN A 102 1.02 -0.51 -2.15
CA GLN A 102 0.46 0.72 -1.60
C GLN A 102 1.27 1.95 -2.04
N ALA A 103 2.59 1.90 -1.99
CA ALA A 103 3.45 3.00 -2.43
C ALA A 103 3.20 3.35 -3.92
N ARG A 104 3.07 2.34 -4.78
CA ARG A 104 2.72 2.55 -6.20
C ARG A 104 1.34 3.15 -6.39
N THR A 105 0.36 2.66 -5.63
CA THR A 105 -1.02 3.16 -5.69
C THR A 105 -1.10 4.60 -5.23
N LEU A 106 -0.45 4.95 -4.11
CA LEU A 106 -0.43 6.31 -3.60
C LEU A 106 0.25 7.28 -4.59
N ALA A 107 1.37 6.88 -5.20
CA ALA A 107 2.00 7.67 -6.25
C ALA A 107 1.06 7.89 -7.46
N GLY A 108 0.31 6.85 -7.86
CA GLY A 108 -0.68 6.95 -8.94
C GLY A 108 -1.87 7.86 -8.60
N LEU A 109 -2.35 7.82 -7.36
CA LEU A 109 -3.47 8.66 -6.91
C LEU A 109 -3.14 10.16 -6.91
N ASP A 110 -1.87 10.55 -6.78
CA ASP A 110 -1.43 11.94 -6.91
C ASP A 110 -1.89 12.60 -8.22
N GLY A 111 -1.95 11.81 -9.30
CA GLY A 111 -2.38 12.28 -10.61
C GLY A 111 -3.85 12.69 -10.72
N PHE A 112 -4.69 12.27 -9.77
CA PHE A 112 -6.12 12.68 -9.74
C PHE A 112 -6.33 14.04 -9.07
N TYR A 113 -5.31 14.60 -8.43
CA TYR A 113 -5.40 15.93 -7.80
C TYR A 113 -4.89 17.00 -8.75
N ALA A 114 -5.70 18.03 -9.00
CA ALA A 114 -5.23 19.24 -9.66
C ALA A 114 -4.13 19.92 -8.82
N PRO A 115 -3.18 20.65 -9.47
CA PRO A 115 -2.20 21.44 -8.74
C PRO A 115 -2.86 22.39 -7.74
N GLY A 116 -2.29 22.50 -6.52
CA GLY A 116 -2.80 23.38 -5.48
C GLY A 116 -2.80 22.73 -4.08
N ALA A 117 -3.46 23.39 -3.13
CA ALA A 117 -3.42 23.03 -1.72
C ALA A 117 -3.88 21.59 -1.42
N LYS A 118 -4.89 21.09 -2.12
CA LYS A 118 -5.38 19.71 -1.94
C LYS A 118 -4.34 18.66 -2.33
N ARG A 119 -3.64 18.88 -3.45
CA ARG A 119 -2.56 18.00 -3.89
C ARG A 119 -1.38 18.04 -2.92
N ALA A 120 -1.02 19.24 -2.45
CA ALA A 120 0.03 19.42 -1.46
C ALA A 120 -0.31 18.69 -0.14
N ALA A 121 -1.54 18.81 0.35
CA ALA A 121 -2.00 18.10 1.54
C ALA A 121 -1.99 16.57 1.35
N TYR A 122 -2.41 16.08 0.18
CA TYR A 122 -2.33 14.66 -0.13
C TYR A 122 -0.90 14.15 -0.14
N ARG A 123 0.03 14.88 -0.77
CA ARG A 123 1.45 14.52 -0.83
C ARG A 123 2.10 14.49 0.56
N ALA A 124 1.81 15.48 1.40
CA ALA A 124 2.28 15.50 2.77
C ALA A 124 1.78 14.27 3.55
N TRP A 125 0.48 13.96 3.46
CA TRP A 125 -0.10 12.78 4.08
C TRP A 125 0.54 11.47 3.53
N ALA A 126 0.74 11.35 2.22
CA ALA A 126 1.37 10.17 1.62
C ALA A 126 2.82 9.99 2.09
N SER A 127 3.56 11.11 2.21
CA SER A 127 4.91 11.11 2.78
C SER A 127 4.90 10.63 4.24
N ASP A 128 3.99 11.14 5.07
CA ASP A 128 3.86 10.73 6.47
C ASP A 128 3.58 9.23 6.61
N VAL A 129 2.76 8.66 5.71
CA VAL A 129 2.43 7.22 5.70
C VAL A 129 3.60 6.36 5.25
N LEU A 130 4.36 6.79 4.24
CA LEU A 130 5.42 5.98 3.62
C LEU A 130 6.78 6.12 4.33
N SER A 131 7.06 7.27 4.97
CA SER A 131 8.38 7.53 5.59
C SER A 131 8.77 6.53 6.69
N PRO A 132 7.88 6.04 7.57
CA PRO A 132 8.22 5.00 8.53
C PRO A 132 8.63 3.67 7.88
N VAL A 133 8.03 3.36 6.72
CA VAL A 133 8.37 2.16 5.95
C VAL A 133 9.75 2.29 5.33
N LEU A 134 10.07 3.48 4.77
CA LEU A 134 11.42 3.77 4.27
C LEU A 134 12.45 3.72 5.39
N ALA A 135 12.14 4.24 6.58
CA ALA A 135 13.03 4.16 7.73
C ALA A 135 13.39 2.70 8.12
N ARG A 136 12.45 1.76 7.93
CA ARG A 136 12.69 0.32 8.16
C ARG A 136 13.65 -0.30 7.14
N VAL A 137 13.46 -0.01 5.85
CA VAL A 137 14.27 -0.62 4.78
C VAL A 137 15.56 0.16 4.49
N GLY A 138 15.61 1.44 4.87
CA GLY A 138 16.77 2.32 4.65
C GLY A 138 16.91 2.83 3.22
N PHE A 139 17.88 3.72 3.00
CA PHE A 139 18.23 4.26 1.68
C PHE A 139 19.14 3.31 0.90
N ASP A 140 19.99 2.58 1.60
CA ASP A 140 21.03 1.75 1.02
C ASP A 140 20.68 0.28 1.05
N ALA A 141 21.14 -0.46 0.04
CA ALA A 141 21.06 -1.91 0.02
C ALA A 141 21.90 -2.50 1.16
N ARG A 142 21.45 -3.60 1.73
CA ARG A 142 22.14 -4.32 2.77
C ARG A 142 22.54 -5.70 2.28
N ASP A 143 23.72 -6.15 2.63
CA ASP A 143 24.19 -7.48 2.27
C ASP A 143 23.22 -8.56 2.79
N GLY A 144 22.83 -9.45 1.90
CA GLY A 144 21.91 -10.54 2.24
C GLY A 144 20.45 -10.13 2.46
N GLU A 145 20.06 -8.89 2.12
CA GLU A 145 18.65 -8.48 2.27
C GLU A 145 17.71 -9.27 1.36
N PRO A 146 16.45 -9.49 1.78
CA PRO A 146 15.45 -10.09 0.92
C PRO A 146 15.20 -9.23 -0.33
N ALA A 147 15.07 -9.87 -1.50
CA ALA A 147 14.79 -9.18 -2.76
C ALA A 147 13.50 -8.32 -2.69
N ALA A 148 12.52 -8.73 -1.88
CA ALA A 148 11.29 -7.98 -1.67
C ALA A 148 11.54 -6.62 -0.98
N ASP A 149 12.49 -6.54 -0.03
CA ASP A 149 12.85 -5.29 0.63
C ASP A 149 13.62 -4.35 -0.32
N ALA A 150 14.50 -4.88 -1.17
CA ALA A 150 15.19 -4.09 -2.19
C ALA A 150 14.19 -3.45 -3.18
N LEU A 151 13.22 -4.23 -3.67
CA LEU A 151 12.18 -3.75 -4.58
C LEU A 151 11.22 -2.75 -3.89
N LEU A 152 10.93 -2.96 -2.62
CA LEU A 152 10.15 -2.03 -1.82
C LEU A 152 10.88 -0.70 -1.66
N ARG A 153 12.17 -0.71 -1.31
CA ARG A 153 13.01 0.49 -1.17
C ARG A 153 12.98 1.34 -2.42
N GLU A 154 13.24 0.76 -3.59
CA GLU A 154 13.18 1.49 -4.87
C GLU A 154 11.81 2.15 -5.07
N THR A 155 10.73 1.41 -4.82
CA THR A 155 9.37 1.93 -4.98
C THR A 155 9.06 3.06 -4.01
N LEU A 156 9.49 2.96 -2.75
CA LEU A 156 9.31 3.99 -1.73
C LEU A 156 10.07 5.27 -2.08
N LEU A 157 11.32 5.15 -2.50
CA LEU A 157 12.14 6.30 -2.88
C LEU A 157 11.55 7.06 -4.06
N LEU A 158 11.01 6.34 -5.05
CA LEU A 158 10.27 6.94 -6.17
C LEU A 158 8.99 7.64 -5.71
N ALA A 159 8.17 6.97 -4.91
CA ALA A 159 6.89 7.50 -4.45
C ALA A 159 7.07 8.73 -3.53
N LEU A 160 8.03 8.67 -2.60
CA LEU A 160 8.35 9.77 -1.70
C LEU A 160 9.01 10.94 -2.44
N GLY A 161 9.90 10.68 -3.41
CA GLY A 161 10.46 11.72 -4.27
C GLY A 161 9.38 12.45 -5.06
N GLN A 162 8.42 11.71 -5.64
CA GLN A 162 7.26 12.30 -6.33
C GLN A 162 6.35 13.09 -5.37
N ALA A 163 6.20 12.64 -4.15
CA ALA A 163 5.45 13.37 -3.11
C ALA A 163 6.17 14.63 -2.62
N GLY A 164 7.46 14.79 -2.93
CA GLY A 164 8.27 15.92 -2.50
C GLY A 164 8.80 15.77 -1.07
N ASP A 165 9.02 14.52 -0.61
CA ASP A 165 9.59 14.28 0.72
C ASP A 165 10.95 14.94 0.86
N PRO A 166 11.16 15.81 1.87
CA PRO A 166 12.37 16.62 1.99
C PRO A 166 13.62 15.79 2.25
N LYS A 167 13.51 14.65 2.94
CA LYS A 167 14.65 13.76 3.24
C LYS A 167 15.09 13.03 1.98
N VAL A 168 14.15 12.51 1.22
CA VAL A 168 14.43 11.84 -0.06
C VAL A 168 15.00 12.83 -1.07
N GLY A 169 14.44 14.05 -1.16
CA GLY A 169 14.98 15.10 -2.02
C GLY A 169 16.40 15.55 -1.63
N ALA A 170 16.68 15.67 -0.33
CA ALA A 170 18.03 16.01 0.13
C ALA A 170 19.05 14.92 -0.23
N GLU A 171 18.67 13.65 -0.01
CA GLU A 171 19.53 12.50 -0.34
C GLU A 171 19.73 12.34 -1.85
N ALA A 172 18.69 12.58 -2.65
CA ALA A 172 18.80 12.57 -4.10
C ALA A 172 19.79 13.62 -4.61
N ARG A 173 19.71 14.85 -4.11
CA ARG A 173 20.67 15.93 -4.46
C ARG A 173 22.08 15.58 -4.06
N ARG A 174 22.30 15.02 -2.86
CA ARG A 174 23.62 14.59 -2.40
C ARG A 174 24.22 13.56 -3.36
N ARG A 175 23.50 12.47 -3.67
CA ARG A 175 23.96 11.42 -4.57
C ARG A 175 24.17 11.93 -6.00
N PHE A 176 23.29 12.79 -6.47
CA PHE A 176 23.45 13.42 -7.78
C PHE A 176 24.74 14.26 -7.86
N ALA A 177 25.02 15.08 -6.84
CA ALA A 177 26.24 15.87 -6.79
C ALA A 177 27.51 15.00 -6.80
N GLU A 178 27.50 13.87 -6.10
CA GLU A 178 28.61 12.90 -6.07
C GLU A 178 28.79 12.14 -7.40
N ALA A 179 27.73 12.02 -8.17
CA ALA A 179 27.72 11.28 -9.45
C ALA A 179 27.82 12.19 -10.69
N GLN A 180 27.89 13.53 -10.52
CA GLN A 180 27.91 14.48 -11.65
C GLN A 180 29.00 14.20 -12.70
N THR A 181 30.15 13.73 -12.28
CA THR A 181 31.28 13.42 -13.17
C THR A 181 31.27 11.99 -13.69
N ASP A 182 30.52 11.10 -13.03
CA ASP A 182 30.46 9.67 -13.35
C ASP A 182 29.19 9.03 -12.83
N LEU A 183 28.19 8.90 -13.71
CA LEU A 183 26.89 8.27 -13.40
C LEU A 183 27.00 6.76 -13.08
N SER A 184 28.16 6.12 -13.34
CA SER A 184 28.36 4.72 -12.95
C SER A 184 28.43 4.53 -11.42
N ARG A 185 28.68 5.62 -10.68
CA ARG A 185 28.64 5.64 -9.21
C ARG A 185 27.25 5.41 -8.64
N LEU A 186 26.20 5.65 -9.43
CA LEU A 186 24.83 5.31 -9.05
C LEU A 186 24.52 3.88 -9.47
N ALA A 187 24.14 3.04 -8.52
CA ALA A 187 23.64 1.71 -8.81
C ALA A 187 22.42 1.79 -9.77
N PRO A 188 22.15 0.77 -10.59
CA PRO A 188 21.03 0.80 -11.55
C PRO A 188 19.70 1.17 -10.93
N GLY A 189 19.36 0.65 -9.72
CA GLY A 189 18.13 0.96 -8.99
C GLY A 189 18.09 2.37 -8.40
N GLU A 190 19.25 3.06 -8.28
CA GLU A 190 19.33 4.41 -7.73
C GLU A 190 19.08 5.48 -8.77
N ARG A 191 19.51 5.25 -10.01
CA ARG A 191 19.52 6.25 -11.09
C ARG A 191 18.17 6.92 -11.26
N ARG A 192 17.10 6.13 -11.24
CA ARG A 192 15.76 6.63 -11.51
C ARG A 192 15.27 7.59 -10.43
N TRP A 193 15.36 7.23 -9.16
CA TRP A 193 14.84 8.07 -8.08
C TRP A 193 15.75 9.26 -7.79
N VAL A 194 17.08 9.11 -7.97
CA VAL A 194 18.03 10.22 -7.82
C VAL A 194 17.80 11.28 -8.90
N LEU A 195 17.60 10.89 -10.16
CA LEU A 195 17.36 11.84 -11.25
C LEU A 195 15.98 12.52 -11.18
N ILE A 196 14.99 11.89 -10.54
CA ILE A 196 13.66 12.48 -10.36
C ILE A 196 13.61 13.38 -9.12
N GLY A 197 14.39 13.07 -8.08
CA GLY A 197 14.35 13.75 -6.79
C GLY A 197 15.39 14.87 -6.63
N ALA A 198 16.35 14.98 -7.53
CA ALA A 198 17.38 16.03 -7.53
C ALA A 198 16.87 17.32 -8.17
#